data_9c904d391b4dcfb6b34620f644b5b862
#
_entry.id   9c904d391b4dcfb6b34620f644b5b862
#
_cell.length_a   1.000
_cell.length_b   1.000
_cell.length_c   1.000
_cell.angle_alpha   90.00
_cell.angle_beta   90.00
_cell.angle_gamma   90.00
#
_symmetry.space_group_name_H-M   'P 1'
#
loop_
_entity.id
_entity.type
_entity.pdbx_description
1 polymer ?
#
loop_
_entity_poly.entity_id
_entity_poly.type
_entity_poly.pdbx_seq_one_letter_code
_entity_poly.pdbx_strand_id
1 'polypeptide(L)'
;MGANLDITEKLQKYIDDFGLKLNPIQQEIIDYNKTLGEIKRMQIDPTQCYFLHLIIKISNIKNVLEIGTFTGLSALSISLALPDDGLSLIHI
;
A
#
# COMPACT_ATOMS: atom_id res chain seq x y z
N MET A 1 19.57 1.76 -24.27
CA MET A 1 19.32 1.20 -23.77
C MET A 1 18.65 0.95 -22.75
N GLY A 2 17.99 1.03 -22.37
CA GLY A 2 17.06 0.82 -21.31
C GLY A 2 17.11 -0.55 -20.67
N ALA A 3 18.19 -0.82 -20.04
CA ALA A 3 18.25 -2.05 -19.27
C ALA A 3 17.28 -1.95 -18.09
N ASN A 4 16.45 -2.95 -17.91
CA ASN A 4 15.61 -3.05 -16.74
C ASN A 4 16.47 -3.39 -15.52
N LEU A 5 16.21 -2.71 -14.42
CA LEU A 5 16.86 -3.02 -13.15
C LEU A 5 16.19 -4.25 -12.53
N ASP A 6 16.99 -5.27 -12.23
CA ASP A 6 16.48 -6.44 -11.54
C ASP A 6 16.27 -6.12 -10.05
N ILE A 7 15.09 -6.41 -9.56
CA ILE A 7 14.79 -6.25 -8.12
C ILE A 7 15.20 -7.55 -7.42
N THR A 8 16.39 -7.57 -6.87
CA THR A 8 16.89 -8.70 -6.09
C THR A 8 16.30 -8.69 -4.68
N GLU A 9 16.41 -9.81 -3.96
CA GLU A 9 15.98 -9.88 -2.56
C GLU A 9 16.71 -8.85 -1.69
N LYS A 10 17.99 -8.62 -1.97
CA LYS A 10 18.80 -7.64 -1.24
C LYS A 10 18.30 -6.22 -1.51
N LEU A 11 17.96 -5.89 -2.75
CA LEU A 11 17.42 -4.58 -3.09
C LEU A 11 16.03 -4.39 -2.49
N GLN A 12 15.19 -5.42 -2.56
CA GLN A 12 13.86 -5.36 -1.95
C GLN A 12 13.94 -5.13 -0.45
N LYS A 13 14.87 -5.81 0.24
CA LYS A 13 15.07 -5.61 1.66
C LYS A 13 15.50 -4.19 1.97
N TYR A 14 16.37 -3.62 1.17
CA TYR A 14 16.79 -2.22 1.34
C TYR A 14 15.60 -1.27 1.20
N ILE A 15 14.76 -1.48 0.19
CA ILE A 15 13.57 -0.66 -0.01
C ILE A 15 12.63 -0.78 1.18
N ASP A 16 12.39 -2.00 1.65
CA ASP A 16 11.50 -2.24 2.78
C ASP A 16 12.02 -1.61 4.08
N ASP A 17 13.33 -1.67 4.30
CA ASP A 17 13.94 -1.16 5.53
C ASP A 17 14.00 0.38 5.56
N PHE A 18 14.19 1.02 4.41
CA PHE A 18 14.48 2.44 4.35
C PHE A 18 13.48 3.27 3.53
N GLY A 19 12.73 2.65 2.66
CA GLY A 19 11.80 3.31 1.77
C GLY A 19 10.36 3.35 2.25
N LEU A 20 10.06 2.65 3.33
CA LEU A 20 8.71 2.50 3.84
C LEU A 20 8.60 2.99 5.27
N LYS A 21 7.43 3.57 5.57
CA LYS A 21 7.08 3.90 6.95
C LYS A 21 5.63 3.48 7.16
N LEU A 22 5.46 2.26 7.65
CA LEU A 22 4.14 1.67 7.83
C LEU A 22 3.59 1.97 9.23
N ASN A 23 2.28 2.20 9.28
CA ASN A 23 1.55 2.26 10.54
C ASN A 23 1.45 0.82 11.11
N PRO A 24 1.48 0.64 12.43
CA PRO A 24 1.35 -0.69 13.04
C PRO A 24 0.13 -1.47 12.58
N ILE A 25 -0.98 -0.81 12.29
CA ILE A 25 -2.19 -1.50 11.81
C ILE A 25 -1.99 -2.03 10.39
N GLN A 26 -1.27 -1.31 9.55
CA GLN A 26 -0.90 -1.82 8.22
C GLN A 26 -0.06 -3.09 8.34
N GLN A 27 0.87 -3.12 9.28
CA GLN A 27 1.70 -4.29 9.52
C GLN A 27 0.87 -5.47 10.03
N GLU A 28 -0.13 -5.22 10.88
CA GLU A 28 -1.05 -6.26 11.33
C GLU A 28 -1.81 -6.91 10.16
N ILE A 29 -2.28 -6.10 9.21
CA ILE A 29 -2.96 -6.62 8.02
C ILE A 29 -2.00 -7.48 7.18
N ILE A 30 -0.78 -7.01 6.98
CA ILE A 30 0.24 -7.75 6.23
C ILE A 30 0.52 -9.10 6.89
N ASP A 31 0.69 -9.10 8.22
CA ASP A 31 0.94 -10.33 8.97
C ASP A 31 -0.25 -11.29 8.90
N TYR A 32 -1.46 -10.77 8.99
CA TYR A 32 -2.66 -11.58 8.82
C TYR A 32 -2.71 -12.19 7.42
N ASN A 33 -2.39 -11.43 6.39
CA ASN A 33 -2.44 -11.89 5.00
C ASN A 33 -1.47 -13.05 4.76
N LYS A 34 -0.36 -13.11 5.48
CA LYS A 34 0.58 -14.23 5.39
C LYS A 34 -0.04 -15.56 5.79
N THR A 35 -1.13 -15.53 6.56
CA THR A 35 -1.83 -16.75 6.99
C THR A 35 -2.84 -17.26 5.97
N LEU A 36 -3.09 -16.52 4.89
CA LEU A 36 -4.17 -16.79 3.95
C LEU A 36 -3.77 -17.71 2.78
N GLY A 37 -2.58 -18.30 2.81
CA GLY A 37 -2.12 -19.19 1.76
C GLY A 37 -1.91 -18.46 0.43
N GLU A 38 -2.32 -19.07 -0.67
CA GLU A 38 -2.06 -18.49 -1.99
C GLU A 38 -2.81 -17.20 -2.29
N ILE A 39 -3.95 -16.97 -1.66
CA ILE A 39 -4.70 -15.73 -1.92
C ILE A 39 -3.99 -14.48 -1.37
N LYS A 40 -2.96 -14.66 -0.55
CA LYS A 40 -2.14 -13.54 -0.07
C LYS A 40 -1.53 -12.72 -1.21
N ARG A 41 -1.35 -13.31 -2.39
CA ARG A 41 -0.84 -12.61 -3.57
C ARG A 41 -1.77 -11.51 -4.09
N MET A 42 -3.01 -11.47 -3.61
CA MET A 42 -3.95 -10.39 -3.92
C MET A 42 -3.65 -9.12 -3.14
N GLN A 43 -2.76 -9.20 -2.15
CA GLN A 43 -2.35 -8.03 -1.39
C GLN A 43 -1.56 -7.07 -2.26
N ILE A 44 -1.87 -5.77 -2.13
CA ILE A 44 -1.05 -4.72 -2.72
C ILE A 44 0.33 -4.72 -2.07
N ASP A 45 1.36 -4.45 -2.85
CA ASP A 45 2.72 -4.36 -2.31
C ASP A 45 2.85 -3.18 -1.33
N PRO A 46 3.50 -3.36 -0.16
CA PRO A 46 3.67 -2.27 0.80
C PRO A 46 4.34 -1.03 0.23
N THR A 47 5.29 -1.18 -0.70
CA THR A 47 5.91 -0.05 -1.39
C THR A 47 4.88 0.74 -2.17
N GLN A 48 3.96 0.05 -2.83
CA GLN A 48 2.88 0.65 -3.59
C GLN A 48 1.90 1.39 -2.67
N CYS A 49 1.63 0.84 -1.50
CA CYS A 49 0.80 1.50 -0.49
C CYS A 49 1.41 2.84 -0.07
N TYR A 50 2.72 2.86 0.18
CA TYR A 50 3.40 4.08 0.57
C TYR A 50 3.45 5.10 -0.58
N PHE A 51 3.61 4.62 -1.80
CA PHE A 51 3.56 5.47 -2.99
C PHE A 51 2.21 6.16 -3.12
N LEU A 52 1.11 5.43 -2.94
CA LEU A 52 -0.24 6.00 -2.96
C LEU A 52 -0.41 7.05 -1.85
N HIS A 53 0.11 6.77 -0.67
CA HIS A 53 0.08 7.70 0.45
C HIS A 53 0.74 9.02 0.09
N LEU A 54 1.93 8.95 -0.50
CA LEU A 54 2.67 10.14 -0.91
C LEU A 54 1.94 10.93 -2.01
N ILE A 55 1.40 10.23 -3.01
CA ILE A 55 0.65 10.87 -4.11
C ILE A 55 -0.56 11.63 -3.56
N ILE A 56 -1.30 11.02 -2.65
CA ILE A 56 -2.47 11.64 -2.06
C ILE A 56 -2.10 12.91 -1.30
N LYS A 57 -1.03 12.85 -0.51
CA LYS A 57 -0.58 14.01 0.27
C LYS A 57 -0.03 15.13 -0.61
N ILE A 58 0.78 14.79 -1.59
CA ILE A 58 1.44 15.79 -2.45
C ILE A 58 0.41 16.49 -3.34
N SER A 59 -0.57 15.74 -3.86
CA SER A 59 -1.55 16.24 -4.81
C SER A 59 -2.80 16.83 -4.15
N ASN A 60 -2.88 16.84 -2.82
CA ASN A 60 -4.06 17.31 -2.08
C ASN A 60 -5.35 16.62 -2.51
N ILE A 61 -5.28 15.32 -2.74
CA ILE A 61 -6.42 14.51 -3.15
C ILE A 61 -7.38 14.39 -1.97
N LYS A 62 -8.68 14.59 -2.24
CA LYS A 62 -9.72 14.47 -1.21
C LYS A 62 -10.68 13.33 -1.46
N ASN A 63 -10.84 12.90 -2.71
CA ASN A 63 -11.80 11.85 -3.05
C ASN A 63 -11.08 10.71 -3.74
N VAL A 64 -11.30 9.49 -3.26
CA VAL A 64 -10.69 8.30 -3.82
C VAL A 64 -11.76 7.24 -4.01
N LEU A 65 -11.69 6.53 -5.13
CA LEU A 65 -12.50 5.35 -5.39
C LEU A 65 -11.57 4.14 -5.54
N GLU A 66 -11.83 3.11 -4.75
CA GLU A 66 -11.10 1.85 -4.84
C GLU A 66 -12.02 0.73 -5.29
N ILE A 67 -11.57 -0.07 -6.24
CA ILE A 67 -12.30 -1.26 -6.71
C ILE A 67 -11.54 -2.48 -6.23
N GLY A 68 -12.18 -3.29 -5.38
CA GLY A 68 -11.58 -4.46 -4.77
C GLY A 68 -10.76 -4.10 -3.54
N THR A 69 -11.11 -4.63 -2.40
CA THR A 69 -10.51 -4.27 -1.11
C THR A 69 -9.60 -5.35 -0.54
N PHE A 70 -9.86 -6.61 -0.85
CA PHE A 70 -9.23 -7.76 -0.21
C PHE A 70 -9.33 -7.65 1.32
N THR A 71 -8.20 -7.51 2.04
CA THR A 71 -8.21 -7.37 3.50
C THR A 71 -8.14 -5.92 3.99
N GLY A 72 -8.16 -4.97 3.07
CA GLY A 72 -8.25 -3.55 3.40
C GLY A 72 -6.93 -2.82 3.53
N LEU A 73 -5.82 -3.41 3.13
CA LEU A 73 -4.51 -2.76 3.27
C LEU A 73 -4.41 -1.48 2.45
N SER A 74 -4.82 -1.50 1.18
CA SER A 74 -4.80 -0.30 0.34
C SER A 74 -5.83 0.73 0.82
N ALA A 75 -7.03 0.28 1.23
CA ALA A 75 -8.05 1.17 1.77
C ALA A 75 -7.56 1.89 3.02
N LEU A 76 -6.90 1.19 3.93
CA LEU A 76 -6.31 1.80 5.12
C LEU A 76 -5.22 2.78 4.74
N SER A 77 -4.33 2.41 3.82
CA SER A 77 -3.23 3.26 3.38
C SER A 77 -3.75 4.57 2.78
N ILE A 78 -4.79 4.49 1.95
CA ILE A 78 -5.46 5.67 1.38
C ILE A 78 -6.07 6.53 2.49
N SER A 79 -6.78 5.89 3.43
CA SER A 79 -7.45 6.61 4.52
C SER A 79 -6.47 7.35 5.42
N LEU A 80 -5.31 6.74 5.70
CA LEU A 80 -4.26 7.39 6.50
C LEU A 80 -3.67 8.62 5.80
N ALA A 81 -3.72 8.67 4.48
CA ALA A 81 -3.18 9.78 3.69
C ALA A 81 -4.19 10.89 3.44
N LEU A 82 -5.49 10.59 3.47
CA LEU A 82 -6.53 11.56 3.18
C LEU A 82 -6.64 12.62 4.30
N PRO A 83 -7.01 13.86 3.95
CA PRO A 83 -7.33 14.87 4.97
C PRO A 83 -8.61 14.50 5.72
N ASP A 84 -8.87 15.17 6.84
CA ASP A 84 -10.04 14.87 7.68
C ASP A 84 -11.37 15.01 6.93
N ASP A 85 -11.43 15.89 5.93
CA ASP A 85 -12.61 16.09 5.09
C ASP A 85 -12.57 15.24 3.81
N GLY A 86 -11.65 14.28 3.73
CA GLY A 86 -11.52 13.40 2.58
C GLY A 86 -12.57 12.30 2.55
N LEU A 87 -12.84 11.77 1.37
CA LEU A 87 -13.78 10.69 1.14
C LEU A 87 -13.13 9.54 0.39
N SER A 88 -13.20 8.35 0.95
CA SER A 88 -12.78 7.12 0.26
C SER A 88 -14.02 6.26 0.00
N LEU A 89 -14.25 5.95 -1.26
CA LEU A 89 -15.31 5.04 -1.68
C LEU A 89 -14.68 3.70 -2.07
N ILE A 90 -15.23 2.63 -1.51
CA ILE A 90 -14.69 1.28 -1.72
C ILE A 90 -15.75 0.43 -2.39
N HIS A 91 -15.38 -0.19 -3.51
CA HIS A 91 -16.21 -1.18 -4.19
C HIS A 91 -15.59 -2.57 -3.94
N ILE A 92 -16.35 -3.44 -3.34
CA ILE A 92 -15.92 -4.81 -3.02
C ILE A 92 -16.14 -5.74 -4.20
#